data_27b6f6dd64d91a6fc1169924b2ec3869
#
_entry.id   27b6f6dd64d91a6fc1169924b2ec3869
#
_cell.length_a   1.000
_cell.length_b   1.000
_cell.length_c   1.000
_cell.angle_alpha   90.00
_cell.angle_beta   90.00
_cell.angle_gamma   90.00
#
_symmetry.space_group_name_H-M   'P 1'
#
loop_
_entity.id
_entity.type
_entity.pdbx_description
1 polymer ?
#
loop_
_entity_poly.entity_id
_entity_poly.type
_entity_poly.pdbx_seq_one_letter_code
_entity_poly.pdbx_strand_id
1 'polypeptide(L)'
;TMERINVFENGIYMTLEITDKDQLKLLHFGADPFDESKIKAKDYDNAFNLTEISLSGFDRPYERHGIKYIVTAPGYRMKYHDRKDYRNDLGRVLEFVTRDKETDVFVTVKIQFYDGISVARFVTEVENRGAEEQTLEYVSLFNYTGIEKEGLLPRDEKMLVKVPHNSWQREMDWQTYTLPQLGLGQSQKTSEQRSSKAANF
;
A
#
# COMPACT_ATOMS: atom_id res chain seq x y z
N THR A 1 -8.61 -7.69 -18.11
CA THR A 1 -9.04 -8.98 -17.48
C THR A 1 -8.62 -8.95 -16.03
N MET A 2 -9.57 -9.10 -15.11
CA MET A 2 -9.29 -9.19 -13.68
C MET A 2 -8.54 -10.50 -13.36
N GLU A 3 -7.43 -10.40 -12.62
CA GLU A 3 -6.64 -11.56 -12.19
C GLU A 3 -6.33 -11.49 -10.70
N ARG A 4 -6.54 -12.59 -9.97
CA ARG A 4 -6.14 -12.77 -8.56
C ARG A 4 -4.84 -13.56 -8.49
N ILE A 5 -3.90 -13.06 -7.73
CA ILE A 5 -2.60 -13.68 -7.47
C ILE A 5 -2.55 -14.02 -5.99
N ASN A 6 -2.68 -15.31 -5.69
CA ASN A 6 -2.61 -15.80 -4.32
C ASN A 6 -1.21 -16.39 -4.07
N VAL A 7 -0.60 -15.95 -3.00
CA VAL A 7 0.74 -16.35 -2.57
C VAL A 7 0.67 -16.90 -1.15
N PHE A 8 1.30 -18.04 -0.95
CA PHE A 8 1.56 -18.57 0.38
C PHE A 8 3.05 -18.89 0.52
N GLU A 9 3.70 -18.29 1.50
CA GLU A 9 5.11 -18.52 1.75
C GLU A 9 5.44 -18.36 3.25
N ASN A 10 5.99 -19.40 3.85
CA ASN A 10 6.45 -19.43 5.25
C ASN A 10 5.41 -18.91 6.26
N GLY A 11 4.14 -19.30 6.11
CA GLY A 11 3.06 -18.88 6.99
C GLY A 11 2.46 -17.50 6.66
N ILE A 12 2.91 -16.84 5.59
CA ILE A 12 2.33 -15.60 5.09
C ILE A 12 1.39 -15.90 3.93
N TYR A 13 0.14 -15.44 4.05
CA TYR A 13 -0.82 -15.40 2.95
C TYR A 13 -0.89 -14.00 2.39
N MET A 14 -0.75 -13.87 1.09
CA MET A 14 -0.82 -12.60 0.38
C MET A 14 -1.71 -12.76 -0.84
N THR A 15 -2.62 -11.82 -1.06
CA THR A 15 -3.45 -11.78 -2.24
C THR A 15 -3.33 -10.43 -2.91
N LEU A 16 -2.92 -10.45 -4.18
CA LEU A 16 -2.90 -9.26 -5.03
C LEU A 16 -3.98 -9.40 -6.12
N GLU A 17 -4.37 -8.29 -6.66
CA GLU A 17 -5.31 -8.23 -7.78
C GLU A 17 -4.80 -7.29 -8.85
N ILE A 18 -4.81 -7.77 -10.09
CA ILE A 18 -4.74 -6.93 -11.28
C ILE A 18 -6.19 -6.67 -11.68
N THR A 19 -6.64 -5.42 -11.57
CA THR A 19 -8.03 -5.05 -11.83
C THR A 19 -8.34 -5.07 -13.35
N ASP A 20 -9.62 -4.92 -13.69
CA ASP A 20 -10.07 -4.75 -15.09
C ASP A 20 -9.50 -3.48 -15.77
N LYS A 21 -9.02 -2.53 -14.96
CA LYS A 21 -8.34 -1.29 -15.41
C LYS A 21 -6.80 -1.41 -15.35
N ASP A 22 -6.27 -2.62 -15.23
CA ASP A 22 -4.85 -2.91 -15.12
C ASP A 22 -4.17 -2.25 -13.91
N GLN A 23 -4.89 -1.97 -12.86
CA GLN A 23 -4.33 -1.49 -11.61
C GLN A 23 -3.93 -2.67 -10.73
N LEU A 24 -2.82 -2.53 -10.02
CA LEU A 24 -2.31 -3.55 -9.10
C LEU A 24 -2.62 -3.16 -7.66
N LYS A 25 -3.34 -4.03 -6.95
CA LYS A 25 -3.77 -3.81 -5.56
C LYS A 25 -3.35 -4.95 -4.66
N LEU A 26 -2.99 -4.63 -3.41
CA LEU A 26 -2.80 -5.62 -2.35
C LEU A 26 -4.09 -5.73 -1.55
N LEU A 27 -4.76 -6.88 -1.64
CA LEU A 27 -6.06 -7.11 -1.01
C LEU A 27 -5.94 -7.79 0.35
N HIS A 28 -4.90 -8.59 0.53
CA HIS A 28 -4.69 -9.33 1.77
C HIS A 28 -3.20 -9.55 2.05
N PHE A 29 -2.85 -9.45 3.31
CA PHE A 29 -1.56 -9.80 3.86
C PHE A 29 -1.74 -10.23 5.32
N GLY A 30 -1.45 -11.48 5.64
CA GLY A 30 -1.67 -11.98 7.00
C GLY A 30 -1.30 -13.44 7.20
N ALA A 31 -1.65 -13.97 8.37
CA ALA A 31 -1.38 -15.34 8.76
C ALA A 31 -2.47 -16.32 8.32
N ASP A 32 -3.61 -15.84 7.88
CA ASP A 32 -4.75 -16.64 7.44
C ASP A 32 -5.00 -16.45 5.94
N PRO A 33 -5.60 -17.43 5.25
CA PRO A 33 -6.00 -17.29 3.87
C PRO A 33 -6.96 -16.13 3.64
N PHE A 34 -6.91 -15.56 2.45
CA PHE A 34 -7.85 -14.52 2.04
C PHE A 34 -9.27 -15.05 1.96
N ASP A 35 -10.19 -14.40 2.65
CA ASP A 35 -11.62 -14.74 2.69
C ASP A 35 -12.45 -13.58 2.13
N GLU A 36 -12.91 -13.74 0.90
CA GLU A 36 -13.74 -12.72 0.21
C GLU A 36 -15.06 -12.44 0.93
N SER A 37 -15.62 -13.41 1.66
CA SER A 37 -16.91 -13.26 2.35
C SER A 37 -16.88 -12.20 3.46
N LYS A 38 -15.68 -11.88 3.97
CA LYS A 38 -15.48 -10.89 5.03
C LYS A 38 -15.37 -9.46 4.51
N ILE A 39 -15.33 -9.26 3.19
CA ILE A 39 -15.08 -7.97 2.57
C ILE A 39 -16.25 -7.61 1.66
N LYS A 40 -16.75 -6.38 1.83
CA LYS A 40 -17.78 -5.85 0.93
C LYS A 40 -17.15 -5.46 -0.41
N ALA A 41 -17.85 -5.68 -1.52
CA ALA A 41 -17.36 -5.37 -2.87
C ALA A 41 -16.83 -3.93 -2.99
N LYS A 42 -17.51 -2.96 -2.37
CA LYS A 42 -17.07 -1.55 -2.37
C LYS A 42 -15.72 -1.29 -1.69
N ASP A 43 -15.29 -2.20 -0.81
CA ASP A 43 -14.00 -2.05 -0.12
C ASP A 43 -12.84 -2.33 -1.10
N TYR A 44 -13.07 -3.21 -2.07
CA TYR A 44 -12.10 -3.46 -3.16
C TYR A 44 -12.01 -2.29 -4.12
N ASP A 45 -13.12 -1.69 -4.48
CA ASP A 45 -13.15 -0.54 -5.38
C ASP A 45 -12.40 0.65 -4.79
N ASN A 46 -12.42 0.77 -3.46
CA ASN A 46 -11.74 1.83 -2.72
C ASN A 46 -10.32 1.46 -2.28
N ALA A 47 -9.86 0.23 -2.49
CA ALA A 47 -8.49 -0.14 -2.17
C ALA A 47 -7.48 0.67 -3.00
N PHE A 48 -6.41 1.13 -2.35
CA PHE A 48 -5.34 1.85 -3.02
C PHE A 48 -4.51 0.90 -3.91
N ASN A 49 -3.85 1.47 -4.91
CA ASN A 49 -2.86 0.73 -5.66
C ASN A 49 -1.72 0.27 -4.74
N LEU A 50 -1.04 -0.81 -5.09
CA LEU A 50 0.06 -1.38 -4.31
C LEU A 50 1.12 -0.33 -3.98
N THR A 51 1.42 0.54 -4.93
CA THR A 51 2.29 1.70 -4.74
C THR A 51 1.64 2.96 -5.25
N GLU A 52 2.00 4.07 -4.63
CA GLU A 52 1.63 5.41 -5.04
C GLU A 52 2.89 6.22 -5.35
N ILE A 53 2.82 7.06 -6.38
CA ILE A 53 3.93 7.91 -6.80
C ILE A 53 3.41 9.33 -7.05
N SER A 54 4.18 10.34 -6.66
CA SER A 54 3.92 11.73 -6.97
C SER A 54 5.11 12.34 -7.70
N LEU A 55 4.81 12.94 -8.85
CA LEU A 55 5.79 13.66 -9.68
C LEU A 55 5.44 15.15 -9.70
N SER A 56 6.44 16.03 -9.67
CA SER A 56 6.23 17.46 -9.74
C SER A 56 5.58 17.88 -11.05
N GLY A 57 4.65 18.81 -10.97
CA GLY A 57 3.98 19.39 -12.14
C GLY A 57 2.73 18.63 -12.62
N PHE A 58 2.36 17.54 -11.97
CA PHE A 58 1.15 16.79 -12.32
C PHE A 58 0.01 17.06 -11.35
N ASP A 59 -1.18 17.34 -11.91
CA ASP A 59 -2.39 17.57 -11.12
C ASP A 59 -2.91 16.29 -10.45
N ARG A 60 -3.69 16.50 -9.41
CA ARG A 60 -4.35 15.44 -8.63
C ARG A 60 -5.85 15.43 -8.98
N PRO A 61 -6.27 14.66 -9.99
CA PRO A 61 -7.56 14.88 -10.66
C PRO A 61 -8.79 14.58 -9.80
N TYR A 62 -8.64 13.83 -8.71
CA TYR A 62 -9.79 13.38 -7.92
C TYR A 62 -9.87 14.00 -6.54
N GLU A 63 -9.02 14.96 -6.23
CA GLU A 63 -8.97 15.51 -4.88
C GLU A 63 -9.34 16.96 -4.83
N ARG A 64 -10.41 17.26 -4.12
CA ARG A 64 -10.92 18.63 -3.91
C ARG A 64 -10.31 19.32 -2.69
N HIS A 65 -9.80 18.54 -1.74
CA HIS A 65 -9.54 19.05 -0.39
C HIS A 65 -8.20 18.57 0.13
N GLY A 66 -7.29 19.49 0.25
CA GLY A 66 -6.03 19.29 0.93
C GLY A 66 -5.01 18.40 0.20
N ILE A 67 -3.94 18.15 0.86
CA ILE A 67 -2.81 17.39 0.35
C ILE A 67 -3.13 15.91 0.37
N LYS A 68 -2.88 15.26 -0.75
CA LYS A 68 -3.08 13.83 -0.86
C LYS A 68 -1.87 13.18 -1.48
N TYR A 69 -1.33 12.25 -0.74
CA TYR A 69 -0.24 11.39 -1.21
C TYR A 69 -0.72 10.05 -1.73
N ILE A 70 -2.03 9.83 -1.79
CA ILE A 70 -2.65 8.52 -2.04
C ILE A 70 -3.44 8.41 -3.34
N VAL A 71 -3.78 9.52 -3.98
CA VAL A 71 -4.41 9.52 -5.30
C VAL A 71 -3.80 10.64 -6.11
N THR A 72 -2.65 10.37 -6.70
CA THR A 72 -1.95 11.30 -7.57
C THR A 72 -2.29 11.01 -9.03
N ALA A 73 -2.07 12.00 -9.94
CA ALA A 73 -2.26 11.77 -11.35
C ALA A 73 -1.32 10.67 -11.88
N PRO A 74 -0.01 10.70 -11.61
CA PRO A 74 0.89 9.62 -12.04
C PRO A 74 0.53 8.28 -11.40
N GLY A 75 0.21 8.25 -10.11
CA GLY A 75 -0.19 7.03 -9.41
C GLY A 75 -1.45 6.40 -10.00
N TYR A 76 -2.45 7.21 -10.34
CA TYR A 76 -3.66 6.73 -11.00
C TYR A 76 -3.41 6.15 -12.40
N ARG A 77 -2.45 6.72 -13.14
CA ARG A 77 -2.05 6.25 -14.48
C ARG A 77 -1.15 5.02 -14.45
N MET A 78 -0.57 4.67 -13.29
CA MET A 78 0.24 3.47 -13.15
C MET A 78 -0.57 2.23 -13.49
N LYS A 79 -0.12 1.48 -14.46
CA LYS A 79 -0.75 0.24 -14.92
C LYS A 79 0.20 -0.92 -14.77
N TYR A 80 -0.35 -2.07 -14.44
CA TYR A 80 0.40 -3.31 -14.42
C TYR A 80 1.12 -3.51 -15.75
N HIS A 81 2.38 -3.87 -15.68
CA HIS A 81 3.23 -4.07 -16.84
C HIS A 81 3.80 -5.49 -16.90
N ASP A 82 4.41 -5.95 -15.82
CA ASP A 82 5.07 -7.26 -15.77
C ASP A 82 5.22 -7.76 -14.34
N ARG A 83 5.55 -9.03 -14.18
CA ARG A 83 5.91 -9.65 -12.91
C ARG A 83 6.94 -10.73 -13.09
N LYS A 84 7.70 -10.99 -12.01
CA LYS A 84 8.61 -12.12 -11.89
C LYS A 84 8.35 -12.84 -10.58
N ASP A 85 8.56 -14.15 -10.60
CA ASP A 85 8.46 -15.04 -9.44
C ASP A 85 9.65 -16.00 -9.52
N TYR A 86 10.57 -15.87 -8.59
CA TYR A 86 11.80 -16.64 -8.59
C TYR A 86 12.33 -16.85 -7.19
N ARG A 87 13.36 -17.65 -7.04
CA ARG A 87 14.07 -17.87 -5.78
C ARG A 87 15.51 -17.41 -5.87
N ASN A 88 15.99 -16.86 -4.76
CA ASN A 88 17.41 -16.61 -4.52
C ASN A 88 17.87 -17.36 -3.26
N ASP A 89 19.10 -17.10 -2.81
CA ASP A 89 19.68 -17.78 -1.64
C ASP A 89 18.95 -17.51 -0.32
N LEU A 90 18.12 -16.47 -0.26
CA LEU A 90 17.35 -16.08 0.92
C LEU A 90 15.95 -16.68 0.94
N GLY A 91 15.37 -16.95 -0.22
CA GLY A 91 14.02 -17.47 -0.37
C GLY A 91 13.34 -17.00 -1.65
N ARG A 92 12.01 -16.97 -1.66
CA ARG A 92 11.21 -16.54 -2.80
C ARG A 92 11.21 -15.04 -2.97
N VAL A 93 11.26 -14.58 -4.22
CA VAL A 93 11.15 -13.19 -4.61
C VAL A 93 9.99 -13.01 -5.59
N LEU A 94 9.14 -12.04 -5.32
CA LEU A 94 8.15 -11.56 -6.28
C LEU A 94 8.53 -10.15 -6.70
N GLU A 95 8.50 -9.88 -7.99
CA GLU A 95 8.64 -8.51 -8.52
C GLU A 95 7.39 -8.16 -9.30
N PHE A 96 6.83 -6.99 -9.03
CA PHE A 96 5.70 -6.44 -9.76
C PHE A 96 6.09 -5.10 -10.35
N VAL A 97 5.92 -4.95 -11.65
CA VAL A 97 6.25 -3.75 -12.40
C VAL A 97 4.98 -3.06 -12.85
N THR A 98 4.88 -1.78 -12.54
CA THR A 98 3.86 -0.89 -13.07
C THR A 98 4.50 0.23 -13.90
N ARG A 99 3.76 0.81 -14.83
CA ARG A 99 4.24 1.85 -15.74
C ARG A 99 3.21 2.96 -15.88
N ASP A 100 3.67 4.20 -15.83
CA ASP A 100 2.93 5.37 -16.34
C ASP A 100 3.31 5.60 -17.80
N LYS A 101 2.36 5.39 -18.72
CA LYS A 101 2.62 5.53 -20.16
C LYS A 101 2.85 6.98 -20.60
N GLU A 102 2.41 7.95 -19.81
CA GLU A 102 2.55 9.36 -20.15
C GLU A 102 3.99 9.85 -19.93
N THR A 103 4.59 9.46 -18.82
CA THR A 103 5.96 9.86 -18.47
C THR A 103 7.01 8.80 -18.77
N ASP A 104 6.58 7.58 -19.03
CA ASP A 104 7.43 6.40 -19.14
C ASP A 104 8.23 6.08 -17.88
N VAL A 105 7.66 6.43 -16.74
CA VAL A 105 8.17 6.06 -15.42
C VAL A 105 7.69 4.68 -15.05
N PHE A 106 8.61 3.86 -14.58
CA PHE A 106 8.37 2.50 -14.10
C PHE A 106 8.55 2.44 -12.59
N VAL A 107 7.68 1.71 -11.93
CA VAL A 107 7.80 1.39 -10.50
C VAL A 107 7.82 -0.10 -10.33
N THR A 108 8.86 -0.62 -9.70
CA THR A 108 9.02 -2.04 -9.39
C THR A 108 8.96 -2.25 -7.90
N VAL A 109 8.01 -3.07 -7.44
CA VAL A 109 7.96 -3.55 -6.06
C VAL A 109 8.57 -4.93 -6.00
N LYS A 110 9.63 -5.07 -5.21
CA LYS A 110 10.26 -6.37 -4.91
C LYS A 110 9.86 -6.82 -3.54
N ILE A 111 9.34 -8.05 -3.46
CA ILE A 111 8.90 -8.68 -2.22
C ILE A 111 9.80 -9.90 -1.98
N GLN A 112 10.68 -9.79 -1.00
CA GLN A 112 11.55 -10.87 -0.57
C GLN A 112 10.93 -11.61 0.60
N PHE A 113 10.67 -12.90 0.43
CA PHE A 113 10.38 -13.83 1.52
C PHE A 113 11.67 -14.51 1.95
N TYR A 114 11.74 -14.89 3.21
CA TYR A 114 12.93 -15.52 3.80
C TYR A 114 12.58 -16.94 4.23
N ASP A 115 13.35 -17.91 3.79
CA ASP A 115 13.12 -19.31 4.14
C ASP A 115 13.21 -19.54 5.65
N GLY A 116 12.21 -20.23 6.18
CA GLY A 116 12.15 -20.59 7.60
C GLY A 116 11.63 -19.50 8.55
N ILE A 117 11.30 -18.31 8.06
CA ILE A 117 10.70 -17.26 8.88
C ILE A 117 9.53 -16.57 8.18
N SER A 118 8.52 -16.16 8.97
CA SER A 118 7.34 -15.47 8.47
C SER A 118 7.62 -13.96 8.35
N VAL A 119 8.48 -13.57 7.43
CA VAL A 119 8.85 -12.19 7.15
C VAL A 119 8.80 -11.93 5.65
N ALA A 120 8.26 -10.80 5.26
CA ALA A 120 8.34 -10.27 3.90
C ALA A 120 8.94 -8.86 3.93
N ARG A 121 9.92 -8.61 3.06
CA ARG A 121 10.53 -7.29 2.89
C ARG A 121 10.09 -6.71 1.56
N PHE A 122 9.57 -5.49 1.61
CA PHE A 122 9.19 -4.72 0.43
C PHE A 122 10.25 -3.68 0.12
N VAL A 123 10.64 -3.61 -1.16
CA VAL A 123 11.52 -2.56 -1.70
C VAL A 123 10.88 -2.03 -2.96
N THR A 124 10.78 -0.72 -3.07
CA THR A 124 10.21 -0.05 -4.24
C THR A 124 11.30 0.70 -4.97
N GLU A 125 11.44 0.41 -6.26
CA GLU A 125 12.39 1.06 -7.18
C GLU A 125 11.61 1.90 -8.19
N VAL A 126 12.09 3.09 -8.47
CA VAL A 126 11.53 4.00 -9.47
C VAL A 126 12.57 4.24 -10.56
N GLU A 127 12.19 4.04 -11.82
CA GLU A 127 13.05 4.23 -12.97
C GLU A 127 12.35 5.12 -14.00
N ASN A 128 12.98 6.20 -14.39
CA ASN A 128 12.56 7.02 -15.51
C ASN A 128 13.19 6.49 -16.80
N ARG A 129 12.38 5.94 -17.69
CA ARG A 129 12.79 5.49 -19.03
C ARG A 129 12.34 6.44 -20.14
N GLY A 130 11.63 7.51 -19.77
CA GLY A 130 11.20 8.55 -20.69
C GLY A 130 12.33 9.48 -21.13
N ALA A 131 12.05 10.30 -22.12
CA ALA A 131 13.00 11.28 -22.62
C ALA A 131 13.09 12.53 -21.75
N GLU A 132 12.03 12.82 -20.98
CA GLU A 132 11.93 14.01 -20.16
C GLU A 132 12.37 13.72 -18.71
N GLU A 133 13.07 14.66 -18.12
CA GLU A 133 13.42 14.62 -16.70
C GLU A 133 12.15 14.68 -15.84
N GLN A 134 12.06 13.82 -14.83
CA GLN A 134 10.94 13.77 -13.88
C GLN A 134 11.45 14.00 -12.46
N THR A 135 10.84 14.92 -11.75
CA THR A 135 11.15 15.17 -10.34
C THR A 135 10.23 14.34 -9.46
N LEU A 136 10.80 13.37 -8.76
CA LEU A 136 10.09 12.53 -7.80
C LEU A 136 9.89 13.28 -6.49
N GLU A 137 8.65 13.50 -6.11
CA GLU A 137 8.29 14.10 -4.82
C GLU A 137 8.08 13.04 -3.74
N TYR A 138 7.49 11.91 -4.12
CA TYR A 138 7.05 10.88 -3.19
C TYR A 138 6.86 9.54 -3.90
N VAL A 139 7.19 8.47 -3.21
CA VAL A 139 6.83 7.10 -3.57
C VAL A 139 6.54 6.29 -2.29
N SER A 140 5.46 5.54 -2.29
CA SER A 140 5.18 4.60 -1.20
C SER A 140 5.94 3.29 -1.40
N LEU A 141 6.32 2.63 -0.30
CA LEU A 141 6.92 1.29 -0.36
C LEU A 141 5.88 0.24 -0.76
N PHE A 142 4.74 0.31 -0.13
CA PHE A 142 3.53 -0.44 -0.47
C PHE A 142 2.33 0.17 0.24
N ASN A 143 1.15 -0.06 -0.30
CA ASN A 143 -0.12 0.32 0.33
C ASN A 143 -0.95 -0.92 0.58
N TYR A 144 -1.48 -1.03 1.78
CA TYR A 144 -2.41 -2.08 2.15
C TYR A 144 -3.66 -1.47 2.78
N THR A 145 -4.81 -1.73 2.19
CA THR A 145 -6.10 -1.23 2.66
C THR A 145 -6.86 -2.34 3.38
N GLY A 146 -7.41 -2.03 4.55
CA GLY A 146 -8.25 -2.97 5.30
C GLY A 146 -7.50 -3.85 6.30
N ILE A 147 -6.42 -3.37 6.89
CA ILE A 147 -5.64 -4.07 7.94
C ILE A 147 -6.55 -4.54 9.08
N GLU A 148 -7.57 -3.75 9.45
CA GLU A 148 -8.41 -3.96 10.62
C GLU A 148 -9.77 -4.62 10.32
N LYS A 149 -9.96 -5.23 9.17
CA LYS A 149 -11.26 -5.75 8.72
C LYS A 149 -11.80 -6.95 9.52
N GLU A 150 -10.98 -7.57 10.34
CA GLU A 150 -11.39 -8.70 11.18
C GLU A 150 -11.59 -8.33 12.64
N GLY A 151 -12.45 -9.11 13.32
CA GLY A 151 -12.80 -8.92 14.72
C GLY A 151 -14.05 -8.06 14.94
N LEU A 152 -14.54 -8.11 16.16
CA LEU A 152 -15.82 -7.49 16.56
C LEU A 152 -15.65 -6.08 17.12
N LEU A 153 -14.46 -5.73 17.58
CA LEU A 153 -14.19 -4.41 18.15
C LEU A 153 -14.07 -3.35 17.05
N PRO A 154 -14.51 -2.12 17.31
CA PRO A 154 -14.26 -1.00 16.43
C PRO A 154 -12.77 -0.80 16.15
N ARG A 155 -12.45 -0.27 14.95
CA ARG A 155 -11.08 0.01 14.54
C ARG A 155 -10.27 0.77 15.58
N ASP A 156 -10.86 1.82 16.16
CA ASP A 156 -10.19 2.70 17.12
C ASP A 156 -9.84 2.01 18.43
N GLU A 157 -10.48 0.87 18.74
CA GLU A 157 -10.22 0.09 19.94
C GLU A 157 -9.24 -1.05 19.74
N LYS A 158 -9.10 -1.55 18.52
CA LYS A 158 -8.28 -2.73 18.22
C LYS A 158 -6.96 -2.45 17.53
N MET A 159 -6.82 -1.28 16.87
CA MET A 159 -5.59 -0.91 16.19
C MET A 159 -4.67 -0.10 17.09
N LEU A 160 -3.42 -0.54 17.15
CA LEU A 160 -2.36 0.15 17.85
C LEU A 160 -1.23 0.49 16.87
N VAL A 161 -0.73 1.71 16.98
CA VAL A 161 0.42 2.18 16.20
C VAL A 161 1.61 2.31 17.14
N LYS A 162 2.70 1.64 16.81
CA LYS A 162 3.96 1.74 17.54
C LYS A 162 4.91 2.64 16.77
N VAL A 163 5.38 3.69 17.41
CA VAL A 163 6.27 4.69 16.82
C VAL A 163 7.60 4.69 17.56
N PRO A 164 8.72 4.48 16.88
CA PRO A 164 10.04 4.64 17.45
C PRO A 164 10.43 6.13 17.43
N HIS A 165 10.30 6.79 18.57
CA HIS A 165 10.77 8.16 18.69
C HIS A 165 12.29 8.19 18.87
N ASN A 166 12.91 9.19 18.28
CA ASN A 166 14.35 9.42 18.43
C ASN A 166 14.58 10.85 18.88
N SER A 167 15.41 10.98 19.91
CA SER A 167 15.92 12.26 20.38
C SER A 167 17.33 12.08 20.93
N TRP A 168 18.00 13.16 21.27
CA TRP A 168 19.33 13.10 21.91
C TRP A 168 19.32 12.18 23.13
N GLN A 169 20.14 11.13 23.11
CA GLN A 169 20.24 10.09 24.13
C GLN A 169 18.93 9.29 24.39
N ARG A 170 18.02 9.26 23.44
CA ARG A 170 16.78 8.47 23.49
C ARG A 170 16.47 7.91 22.11
N GLU A 171 17.32 7.05 21.61
CA GLU A 171 17.11 6.35 20.34
C GLU A 171 16.16 5.18 20.54
N MET A 172 15.30 4.94 19.56
CA MET A 172 14.36 3.81 19.56
C MET A 172 13.44 3.78 20.80
N ASP A 173 13.00 4.96 21.26
CA ASP A 173 12.02 5.07 22.35
C ASP A 173 10.62 4.74 21.79
N TRP A 174 10.26 3.47 21.89
CA TRP A 174 9.01 2.95 21.35
C TRP A 174 7.82 3.41 22.18
N GLN A 175 6.91 4.12 21.54
CA GLN A 175 5.62 4.52 22.10
C GLN A 175 4.49 3.80 21.37
N THR A 176 3.44 3.46 22.11
CA THR A 176 2.24 2.81 21.54
C THR A 176 1.07 3.76 21.64
N TYR A 177 0.41 3.96 20.51
CA TYR A 177 -0.72 4.87 20.39
C TYR A 177 -1.94 4.15 19.85
N THR A 178 -3.13 4.56 20.30
CA THR A 178 -4.38 4.29 19.60
C THR A 178 -4.53 5.25 18.41
N LEU A 179 -5.41 4.93 17.47
CA LEU A 179 -5.68 5.84 16.35
C LEU A 179 -6.20 7.23 16.83
N PRO A 180 -7.13 7.32 17.79
CA PRO A 180 -7.57 8.61 18.33
C PRO A 180 -6.44 9.45 18.95
N GLN A 181 -5.49 8.82 19.65
CA GLN A 181 -4.34 9.53 20.22
C GLN A 181 -3.44 10.16 19.16
N LEU A 182 -3.42 9.61 17.95
CA LEU A 182 -2.72 10.18 16.80
C LEU A 182 -3.58 11.15 15.98
N GLY A 183 -4.82 11.45 16.42
CA GLY A 183 -5.74 12.26 15.65
C GLY A 183 -6.34 11.55 14.43
N LEU A 184 -6.25 10.22 14.37
CA LEU A 184 -6.71 9.38 13.26
C LEU A 184 -8.04 8.67 13.55
N GLY A 185 -8.73 9.03 14.61
CA GLY A 185 -10.02 8.47 14.98
C GLY A 185 -11.14 8.83 13.99
N GLN A 186 -12.20 8.03 13.97
CA GLN A 186 -13.42 8.38 13.26
C GLN A 186 -14.17 9.47 14.03
N SER A 187 -14.33 10.64 13.44
CA SER A 187 -15.34 11.59 13.91
C SER A 187 -16.72 11.09 13.53
N GLN A 188 -17.55 10.83 14.52
CA GLN A 188 -18.87 10.22 14.30
C GLN A 188 -19.91 11.16 13.71
N LYS A 189 -19.69 12.45 13.55
CA LYS A 189 -20.80 13.40 13.34
C LYS A 189 -20.62 14.52 12.34
N THR A 190 -19.52 14.67 11.62
CA THR A 190 -19.35 15.85 10.77
C THR A 190 -18.60 15.57 9.47
N SER A 191 -18.60 16.56 8.60
CA SER A 191 -17.83 16.65 7.36
C SER A 191 -16.33 16.27 7.44
N GLU A 192 -15.85 15.94 8.59
CA GLU A 192 -14.50 15.52 8.94
C GLU A 192 -14.20 14.04 8.68
N GLN A 193 -15.16 13.26 8.21
CA GLN A 193 -14.91 11.91 7.65
C GLN A 193 -13.83 11.87 6.56
N ARG A 194 -13.31 13.01 6.20
CA ARG A 194 -12.32 13.18 5.14
C ARG A 194 -10.89 12.89 5.57
N SER A 195 -10.55 13.18 6.81
CA SER A 195 -9.24 12.81 7.36
C SER A 195 -9.13 11.30 7.61
N SER A 196 -10.26 10.62 7.81
CA SER A 196 -10.29 9.17 8.00
C SER A 196 -9.94 8.37 6.76
N LYS A 197 -10.07 8.93 5.56
CA LYS A 197 -9.60 8.25 4.34
C LYS A 197 -8.07 8.18 4.26
N ALA A 198 -7.39 9.16 4.84
CA ALA A 198 -5.93 9.14 4.94
C ALA A 198 -5.44 8.20 6.06
N ALA A 199 -6.30 7.84 7.01
CA ALA A 199 -5.98 6.98 8.14
C ALA A 199 -6.22 5.47 7.87
N ASN A 200 -6.64 5.11 6.68
CA ASN A 200 -6.79 3.71 6.28
C ASN A 200 -5.49 3.14 5.68
N PHE A 201 -4.37 3.54 6.25
CA PHE A 201 -3.07 2.93 5.96
C PHE A 201 -2.88 1.63 6.72
#